data_d1c0373fd7c44bd3289940946523635a
#
_entry.id   d1c0373fd7c44bd3289940946523635a
#
_cell.length_a   1.000
_cell.length_b   1.000
_cell.length_c   1.000
_cell.angle_alpha   90.00
_cell.angle_beta   90.00
_cell.angle_gamma   90.00
#
_symmetry.space_group_name_H-M   'P 1'
#
loop_
_entity.id
_entity.type
_entity.pdbx_description
1 polymer ?
#
loop_
_entity_poly.entity_id
_entity_poly.type
_entity_poly.pdbx_seq_one_letter_code
_entity_poly.pdbx_strand_id
1 'polypeptide(L)'
;VSPSKSSEQPLGLRERRRLQTENEIHEAAITLFEQKGVAATTVQDIADAAGISSRTFFRYFASKEQAALPGQRRMVDAMASVDFSNVQSTSDLLRIMANVAESVMLSENQPSAGEHRRIARLLATEGDMRSLAAAQEQYLGKVLRESLERNLPNYDAASLLLVAEISLALWRTSWMRWGELSAEDVIVEPIVVFRECRATLDGMLGGTTS
;
A
#
# COMPACT_ATOMS: atom_id res chain seq x y z
N VAL A 1 31.53 -18.99 9.71
CA VAL A 1 30.09 -19.28 9.72
C VAL A 1 29.49 -18.39 8.64
N SER A 2 29.12 -18.99 7.51
CA SER A 2 28.52 -18.26 6.36
C SER A 2 27.06 -17.90 6.67
N PRO A 3 26.57 -16.70 6.31
CA PRO A 3 25.17 -16.36 6.46
C PRO A 3 24.32 -17.20 5.49
N SER A 4 23.33 -17.91 6.02
CA SER A 4 22.33 -18.64 5.24
C SER A 4 21.52 -17.64 4.40
N LYS A 5 21.62 -17.76 3.09
CA LYS A 5 20.71 -17.10 2.14
C LYS A 5 19.30 -17.61 2.40
N SER A 6 18.41 -16.74 2.88
CA SER A 6 16.97 -16.98 2.89
C SER A 6 16.55 -17.20 1.44
N SER A 7 16.16 -18.41 1.10
CA SER A 7 15.67 -18.79 -0.21
C SER A 7 14.26 -18.19 -0.39
N GLU A 8 14.16 -17.05 -1.07
CA GLU A 8 12.90 -16.58 -1.65
C GLU A 8 12.45 -17.66 -2.65
N GLN A 9 11.39 -18.38 -2.30
CA GLN A 9 10.79 -19.32 -3.23
C GLN A 9 10.14 -18.51 -4.36
N PRO A 10 10.49 -18.79 -5.63
CA PRO A 10 9.90 -18.06 -6.75
C PRO A 10 8.39 -18.28 -6.77
N LEU A 11 7.62 -17.19 -6.91
CA LEU A 11 6.17 -17.19 -7.04
C LEU A 11 5.72 -18.25 -8.07
N GLY A 12 4.69 -19.04 -7.72
CA GLY A 12 4.16 -20.05 -8.62
C GLY A 12 3.61 -19.43 -9.91
N LEU A 13 3.59 -20.17 -11.02
CA LEU A 13 3.11 -19.69 -12.33
C LEU A 13 1.69 -19.08 -12.27
N ARG A 14 0.81 -19.62 -11.42
CA ARG A 14 -0.55 -19.09 -11.24
C ARG A 14 -0.54 -17.72 -10.59
N GLU A 15 0.31 -17.53 -9.58
CA GLU A 15 0.40 -16.26 -8.87
C GLU A 15 1.06 -15.18 -9.75
N ARG A 16 2.10 -15.52 -10.50
CA ARG A 16 2.70 -14.60 -11.48
C ARG A 16 1.67 -14.13 -12.52
N ARG A 17 0.87 -15.05 -13.08
CA ARG A 17 -0.20 -14.70 -14.04
C ARG A 17 -1.27 -13.84 -13.40
N ARG A 18 -1.64 -14.11 -12.13
CA ARG A 18 -2.60 -13.28 -11.38
C ARG A 18 -2.10 -11.85 -11.25
N LEU A 19 -0.87 -11.69 -10.81
CA LEU A 19 -0.22 -10.37 -10.62
C LEU A 19 -0.03 -9.63 -11.94
N GLN A 20 0.35 -10.34 -13.00
CA GLN A 20 0.47 -9.75 -14.34
C GLN A 20 -0.88 -9.21 -14.82
N THR A 21 -1.96 -9.99 -14.71
CA THR A 21 -3.30 -9.52 -15.10
C THR A 21 -3.76 -8.35 -14.24
N GLU A 22 -3.47 -8.35 -12.93
CA GLU A 22 -3.78 -7.25 -12.03
C GLU A 22 -3.07 -5.95 -12.46
N ASN A 23 -1.79 -6.03 -12.84
CA ASN A 23 -1.02 -4.91 -13.35
C ASN A 23 -1.53 -4.41 -14.72
N GLU A 24 -1.90 -5.31 -15.63
CA GLU A 24 -2.48 -4.96 -16.93
C GLU A 24 -3.81 -4.19 -16.77
N ILE A 25 -4.67 -4.61 -15.84
CA ILE A 25 -5.92 -3.91 -15.53
C ILE A 25 -5.63 -2.54 -14.91
N HIS A 26 -4.68 -2.47 -13.98
CA HIS A 26 -4.28 -1.23 -13.33
C HIS A 26 -3.77 -0.19 -14.34
N GLU A 27 -2.85 -0.58 -15.20
CA GLU A 27 -2.30 0.31 -16.24
C GLU A 27 -3.37 0.78 -17.23
N ALA A 28 -4.27 -0.10 -17.65
CA ALA A 28 -5.39 0.26 -18.50
C ALA A 28 -6.31 1.28 -17.82
N ALA A 29 -6.61 1.09 -16.53
CA ALA A 29 -7.45 2.01 -15.75
C ALA A 29 -6.82 3.42 -15.67
N ILE A 30 -5.55 3.52 -15.25
CA ILE A 30 -4.85 4.81 -15.13
C ILE A 30 -4.79 5.50 -16.49
N THR A 31 -4.44 4.79 -17.56
CA THR A 31 -4.33 5.34 -18.90
C THR A 31 -5.66 5.91 -19.40
N LEU A 32 -6.75 5.19 -19.22
CA LEU A 32 -8.07 5.65 -19.61
C LEU A 32 -8.57 6.82 -18.75
N PHE A 33 -8.25 6.84 -17.46
CA PHE A 33 -8.59 7.96 -16.58
C PHE A 33 -7.85 9.23 -16.97
N GLU A 34 -6.59 9.16 -17.37
CA GLU A 34 -5.83 10.31 -17.87
C GLU A 34 -6.37 10.80 -19.22
N GLN A 35 -6.84 9.90 -20.09
CA GLN A 35 -7.29 10.27 -21.45
C GLN A 35 -8.69 10.89 -21.47
N LYS A 36 -9.63 10.37 -20.67
CA LYS A 36 -11.04 10.78 -20.77
C LYS A 36 -11.72 11.05 -19.42
N GLY A 37 -10.96 10.99 -18.31
CA GLY A 37 -11.46 11.20 -16.96
C GLY A 37 -12.08 9.94 -16.34
N VAL A 38 -12.16 9.94 -15.02
CA VAL A 38 -12.74 8.82 -14.25
C VAL A 38 -14.22 8.63 -14.59
N ALA A 39 -15.00 9.71 -14.63
CA ALA A 39 -16.45 9.65 -14.86
C ALA A 39 -16.81 9.03 -16.22
N ALA A 40 -16.08 9.37 -17.29
CA ALA A 40 -16.35 8.87 -18.64
C ALA A 40 -15.79 7.47 -18.93
N THR A 41 -14.95 6.91 -18.05
CA THR A 41 -14.39 5.57 -18.20
C THR A 41 -15.31 4.53 -17.60
N THR A 42 -15.60 3.46 -18.34
CA THR A 42 -16.39 2.31 -17.88
C THR A 42 -15.51 1.12 -17.54
N VAL A 43 -16.04 0.17 -16.76
CA VAL A 43 -15.37 -1.12 -16.52
C VAL A 43 -15.17 -1.89 -17.82
N GLN A 44 -16.11 -1.76 -18.78
CA GLN A 44 -15.99 -2.40 -20.09
C GLN A 44 -14.79 -1.85 -20.87
N ASP A 45 -14.60 -0.52 -20.87
CA ASP A 45 -13.44 0.11 -21.55
C ASP A 45 -12.10 -0.41 -20.98
N ILE A 46 -12.02 -0.52 -19.65
CA ILE A 46 -10.81 -1.02 -18.97
C ILE A 46 -10.59 -2.50 -19.30
N ALA A 47 -11.64 -3.30 -19.26
CA ALA A 47 -11.56 -4.73 -19.56
C ALA A 47 -11.11 -4.96 -21.01
N ASP A 48 -11.67 -4.22 -21.98
CA ASP A 48 -11.30 -4.29 -23.39
C ASP A 48 -9.84 -3.88 -23.61
N ALA A 49 -9.40 -2.79 -22.96
CA ALA A 49 -8.01 -2.33 -23.03
C ALA A 49 -7.01 -3.34 -22.40
N ALA A 50 -7.41 -4.04 -21.35
CA ALA A 50 -6.61 -5.10 -20.71
C ALA A 50 -6.75 -6.49 -21.39
N GLY A 51 -7.53 -6.60 -22.46
CA GLY A 51 -7.74 -7.87 -23.18
C GLY A 51 -8.48 -8.94 -22.41
N ILE A 52 -9.39 -8.55 -21.48
CA ILE A 52 -10.17 -9.46 -20.64
C ILE A 52 -11.67 -9.16 -20.73
N SER A 53 -12.50 -10.05 -20.15
CA SER A 53 -13.92 -9.76 -19.99
C SER A 53 -14.21 -8.91 -18.74
N SER A 54 -15.33 -8.15 -18.72
CA SER A 54 -15.80 -7.46 -17.52
C SER A 54 -16.03 -8.42 -16.35
N ARG A 55 -16.46 -9.68 -16.60
CA ARG A 55 -16.55 -10.71 -15.57
C ARG A 55 -15.17 -11.04 -14.97
N THR A 56 -14.13 -11.07 -15.80
CA THR A 56 -12.75 -11.26 -15.33
C THR A 56 -12.29 -10.07 -14.52
N PHE A 57 -12.58 -8.83 -14.95
CA PHE A 57 -12.30 -7.62 -14.20
C PHE A 57 -12.84 -7.68 -12.76
N PHE A 58 -14.14 -7.99 -12.59
CA PHE A 58 -14.77 -8.08 -11.27
C PHE A 58 -14.24 -9.20 -10.37
N ARG A 59 -13.46 -10.12 -10.89
CA ARG A 59 -12.73 -11.09 -10.07
C ARG A 59 -11.49 -10.48 -9.39
N TYR A 60 -10.95 -9.39 -9.96
CA TYR A 60 -9.76 -8.69 -9.45
C TYR A 60 -10.12 -7.46 -8.64
N PHE A 61 -11.06 -6.66 -9.11
CA PHE A 61 -11.41 -5.35 -8.54
C PHE A 61 -12.94 -5.19 -8.44
N ALA A 62 -13.40 -4.58 -7.34
CA ALA A 62 -14.82 -4.33 -7.14
C ALA A 62 -15.31 -3.09 -7.90
N SER A 63 -14.43 -2.15 -8.24
CA SER A 63 -14.77 -0.95 -9.02
C SER A 63 -13.60 -0.52 -9.91
N LYS A 64 -13.87 0.37 -10.87
CA LYS A 64 -12.85 0.95 -11.76
C LYS A 64 -11.85 1.82 -11.02
N GLU A 65 -12.30 2.55 -10.01
CA GLU A 65 -11.44 3.38 -9.17
C GLU A 65 -10.48 2.52 -8.34
N GLN A 66 -10.96 1.37 -7.83
CA GLN A 66 -10.13 0.42 -7.09
C GLN A 66 -9.02 -0.16 -7.97
N ALA A 67 -9.26 -0.33 -9.26
CA ALA A 67 -8.24 -0.79 -10.20
C ALA A 67 -7.07 0.20 -10.31
N ALA A 68 -7.31 1.50 -10.13
CA ALA A 68 -6.27 2.52 -10.14
C ALA A 68 -5.51 2.66 -8.79
N LEU A 69 -6.00 2.04 -7.71
CA LEU A 69 -5.41 2.12 -6.36
C LEU A 69 -5.15 0.73 -5.74
N PRO A 70 -4.27 -0.11 -6.33
CA PRO A 70 -4.11 -1.51 -5.91
C PRO A 70 -3.35 -1.69 -4.59
N GLY A 71 -2.71 -0.64 -4.06
CA GLY A 71 -1.79 -0.73 -2.92
C GLY A 71 -2.43 -1.24 -1.62
N GLN A 72 -3.72 -0.97 -1.38
CA GLN A 72 -4.43 -1.43 -0.20
C GLN A 72 -4.45 -2.95 -0.06
N ARG A 73 -4.77 -3.67 -1.14
CA ARG A 73 -4.85 -5.14 -1.12
C ARG A 73 -3.52 -5.76 -0.76
N ARG A 74 -2.43 -5.23 -1.35
CA ARG A 74 -1.07 -5.71 -1.06
C ARG A 74 -0.69 -5.53 0.41
N MET A 75 -1.07 -4.40 1.01
CA MET A 75 -0.85 -4.15 2.43
C MET A 75 -1.65 -5.13 3.30
N VAL A 76 -2.92 -5.38 2.99
CA VAL A 76 -3.76 -6.34 3.72
C VAL A 76 -3.19 -7.75 3.63
N ASP A 77 -2.77 -8.18 2.43
CA ASP A 77 -2.17 -9.50 2.20
C ASP A 77 -0.83 -9.64 2.97
N ALA A 78 0.00 -8.61 2.97
CA ALA A 78 1.27 -8.58 3.71
C ALA A 78 1.03 -8.67 5.23
N MET A 79 0.03 -7.96 5.75
CA MET A 79 -0.33 -7.99 7.17
C MET A 79 -0.85 -9.36 7.61
N ALA A 80 -1.54 -10.10 6.74
CA ALA A 80 -2.04 -11.44 7.05
C ALA A 80 -0.92 -12.47 7.27
N SER A 81 0.30 -12.19 6.79
CA SER A 81 1.48 -13.08 6.90
C SER A 81 2.46 -12.67 8.01
N VAL A 82 2.13 -11.64 8.82
CA VAL A 82 3.01 -11.16 9.89
C VAL A 82 3.09 -12.16 11.02
N ASP A 83 4.32 -12.49 11.42
CA ASP A 83 4.58 -13.27 12.65
C ASP A 83 4.76 -12.32 13.84
N PHE A 84 3.87 -12.43 14.83
CA PHE A 84 3.88 -11.67 16.07
C PHE A 84 4.49 -12.42 17.25
N SER A 85 5.07 -13.62 17.06
CA SER A 85 5.53 -14.50 18.15
C SER A 85 6.64 -13.90 19.00
N ASN A 86 7.44 -12.99 18.46
CA ASN A 86 8.59 -12.38 19.13
C ASN A 86 8.34 -10.95 19.61
N VAL A 87 7.09 -10.51 19.68
CA VAL A 87 6.73 -9.15 20.12
C VAL A 87 6.84 -9.06 21.65
N GLN A 88 7.66 -8.12 22.13
CA GLN A 88 7.85 -7.87 23.57
C GLN A 88 7.40 -6.47 24.00
N SER A 89 7.27 -5.53 23.03
CA SER A 89 6.92 -4.14 23.30
C SER A 89 6.07 -3.53 22.17
N THR A 90 5.42 -2.39 22.46
CA THR A 90 4.75 -1.57 21.44
C THR A 90 5.74 -1.02 20.40
N SER A 91 6.99 -0.76 20.79
CA SER A 91 8.06 -0.36 19.88
C SER A 91 8.41 -1.46 18.89
N ASP A 92 8.38 -2.74 19.32
CA ASP A 92 8.56 -3.88 18.39
C ASP A 92 7.43 -3.96 17.39
N LEU A 93 6.19 -3.71 17.83
CA LEU A 93 5.03 -3.67 16.93
C LEU A 93 5.16 -2.58 15.87
N LEU A 94 5.51 -1.36 16.26
CA LEU A 94 5.74 -0.27 15.31
C LEU A 94 6.84 -0.61 14.31
N ARG A 95 7.94 -1.21 14.78
CA ARG A 95 9.05 -1.64 13.91
C ARG A 95 8.60 -2.73 12.94
N ILE A 96 7.83 -3.70 13.38
CA ILE A 96 7.28 -4.76 12.53
C ILE A 96 6.35 -4.16 11.47
N MET A 97 5.43 -3.28 11.85
CA MET A 97 4.51 -2.62 10.91
C MET A 97 5.26 -1.77 9.88
N ALA A 98 6.30 -1.04 10.31
CA ALA A 98 7.14 -0.29 9.38
C ALA A 98 7.89 -1.22 8.41
N ASN A 99 8.39 -2.37 8.87
CA ASN A 99 9.03 -3.37 8.00
C ASN A 99 8.04 -3.98 6.99
N VAL A 100 6.79 -4.24 7.39
CA VAL A 100 5.74 -4.69 6.48
C VAL A 100 5.47 -3.65 5.40
N ALA A 101 5.30 -2.39 5.77
CA ALA A 101 5.10 -1.29 4.82
C ALA A 101 6.28 -1.16 3.85
N GLU A 102 7.51 -1.25 4.36
CA GLU A 102 8.72 -1.23 3.55
C GLU A 102 8.79 -2.42 2.58
N SER A 103 8.46 -3.63 3.02
CA SER A 103 8.42 -4.83 2.17
C SER A 103 7.39 -4.72 1.05
N VAL A 104 6.23 -4.12 1.34
CA VAL A 104 5.20 -3.82 0.32
C VAL A 104 5.74 -2.84 -0.70
N MET A 105 6.43 -1.77 -0.28
CA MET A 105 7.03 -0.78 -1.19
C MET A 105 8.17 -1.33 -2.05
N LEU A 106 8.88 -2.36 -1.58
CA LEU A 106 10.00 -3.00 -2.28
C LEU A 106 9.58 -4.20 -3.14
N SER A 107 8.31 -4.60 -3.11
CA SER A 107 7.87 -5.77 -3.87
C SER A 107 8.00 -5.55 -5.38
N GLU A 108 8.38 -6.58 -6.12
CA GLU A 108 8.60 -6.53 -7.59
C GLU A 108 7.38 -6.07 -8.40
N ASN A 109 6.18 -6.14 -7.80
CA ASN A 109 4.91 -5.77 -8.44
C ASN A 109 4.40 -4.41 -8.02
N GLN A 110 5.24 -3.54 -7.46
CA GLN A 110 4.88 -2.15 -7.19
C GLN A 110 4.81 -1.34 -8.49
N PRO A 111 3.85 -0.41 -8.59
CA PRO A 111 3.89 0.59 -9.64
C PRO A 111 5.23 1.32 -9.66
N SER A 112 5.73 1.62 -10.84
CA SER A 112 6.94 2.44 -11.00
C SER A 112 6.74 3.83 -10.39
N ALA A 113 7.83 4.56 -10.12
CA ALA A 113 7.73 5.96 -9.67
C ALA A 113 6.94 6.83 -10.68
N GLY A 114 6.99 6.50 -11.98
CA GLY A 114 6.18 7.14 -13.01
C GLY A 114 4.68 6.89 -12.84
N GLU A 115 4.28 5.66 -12.60
CA GLU A 115 2.88 5.29 -12.33
C GLU A 115 2.36 5.92 -11.05
N HIS A 116 3.16 5.93 -9.98
CA HIS A 116 2.80 6.62 -8.74
C HIS A 116 2.56 8.11 -8.96
N ARG A 117 3.36 8.79 -9.80
CA ARG A 117 3.11 10.20 -10.17
C ARG A 117 1.82 10.38 -10.93
N ARG A 118 1.45 9.45 -11.81
CA ARG A 118 0.16 9.45 -12.51
C ARG A 118 -1.00 9.32 -11.52
N ILE A 119 -0.91 8.38 -10.58
CA ILE A 119 -1.91 8.20 -9.51
C ILE A 119 -2.03 9.46 -8.65
N ALA A 120 -0.91 10.06 -8.23
CA ALA A 120 -0.91 11.29 -7.43
C ALA A 120 -1.62 12.45 -8.15
N ARG A 121 -1.42 12.61 -9.46
CA ARG A 121 -2.13 13.61 -10.28
C ARG A 121 -3.64 13.32 -10.34
N LEU A 122 -4.05 12.08 -10.54
CA LEU A 122 -5.46 11.69 -10.51
C LEU A 122 -6.10 11.97 -9.14
N LEU A 123 -5.41 11.67 -8.05
CA LEU A 123 -5.87 11.98 -6.69
C LEU A 123 -5.99 13.50 -6.46
N ALA A 124 -5.13 14.31 -7.06
CA ALA A 124 -5.19 15.76 -6.94
C ALA A 124 -6.41 16.36 -7.69
N THR A 125 -6.78 15.79 -8.83
CA THR A 125 -7.82 16.35 -9.72
C THR A 125 -9.19 15.70 -9.55
N GLU A 126 -9.27 14.41 -9.24
CA GLU A 126 -10.50 13.61 -9.26
C GLU A 126 -11.05 13.39 -7.84
N GLY A 127 -12.25 13.97 -7.54
CA GLY A 127 -12.89 13.86 -6.22
C GLY A 127 -13.27 12.44 -5.84
N ASP A 128 -13.76 11.65 -6.78
CA ASP A 128 -14.13 10.25 -6.56
C ASP A 128 -12.92 9.39 -6.18
N MET A 129 -11.76 9.65 -6.80
CA MET A 129 -10.50 8.98 -6.44
C MET A 129 -10.04 9.32 -5.03
N ARG A 130 -10.15 10.60 -4.62
CA ARG A 130 -9.83 11.00 -3.24
C ARG A 130 -10.76 10.35 -2.22
N SER A 131 -12.05 10.32 -2.51
CA SER A 131 -13.05 9.68 -1.63
C SER A 131 -12.79 8.20 -1.47
N LEU A 132 -12.44 7.50 -2.55
CA LEU A 132 -12.05 6.10 -2.49
C LEU A 132 -10.76 5.90 -1.71
N ALA A 133 -9.73 6.69 -1.95
CA ALA A 133 -8.46 6.58 -1.22
C ALA A 133 -8.66 6.73 0.29
N ALA A 134 -9.49 7.70 0.72
CA ALA A 134 -9.85 7.88 2.12
C ALA A 134 -10.62 6.68 2.70
N ALA A 135 -11.59 6.14 1.95
CA ALA A 135 -12.33 4.95 2.37
C ALA A 135 -11.42 3.70 2.46
N GLN A 136 -10.48 3.57 1.54
CA GLN A 136 -9.47 2.49 1.57
C GLN A 136 -8.56 2.62 2.79
N GLU A 137 -8.12 3.82 3.14
CA GLU A 137 -7.30 4.06 4.33
C GLU A 137 -8.04 3.68 5.62
N GLN A 138 -9.32 4.10 5.74
CA GLN A 138 -10.16 3.72 6.89
C GLN A 138 -10.32 2.20 7.01
N TYR A 139 -10.56 1.52 5.88
CA TYR A 139 -10.67 0.06 5.87
C TYR A 139 -9.34 -0.61 6.27
N LEU A 140 -8.21 -0.11 5.77
CA LEU A 140 -6.89 -0.63 6.15
C LEU A 140 -6.64 -0.49 7.66
N GLY A 141 -7.01 0.66 8.25
CA GLY A 141 -6.92 0.88 9.69
C GLY A 141 -7.73 -0.12 10.50
N LYS A 142 -8.97 -0.37 10.06
CA LYS A 142 -9.83 -1.38 10.69
C LYS A 142 -9.19 -2.77 10.62
N VAL A 143 -8.73 -3.19 9.43
CA VAL A 143 -8.11 -4.52 9.24
C VAL A 143 -6.84 -4.67 10.07
N LEU A 144 -5.99 -3.63 10.12
CA LEU A 144 -4.78 -3.62 10.92
C LEU A 144 -5.11 -3.78 12.40
N ARG A 145 -6.02 -2.99 12.92
CA ARG A 145 -6.45 -3.07 14.31
C ARG A 145 -7.01 -4.46 14.66
N GLU A 146 -7.95 -4.99 13.86
CA GLU A 146 -8.53 -6.31 14.07
C GLU A 146 -7.47 -7.44 14.01
N SER A 147 -6.46 -7.29 13.15
CA SER A 147 -5.33 -8.22 13.08
C SER A 147 -4.48 -8.17 14.34
N LEU A 148 -4.13 -6.99 14.84
CA LEU A 148 -3.37 -6.82 16.07
C LEU A 148 -4.14 -7.38 17.28
N GLU A 149 -5.41 -7.04 17.47
CA GLU A 149 -6.25 -7.52 18.56
C GLU A 149 -6.38 -9.05 18.56
N ARG A 150 -6.50 -9.67 17.40
CA ARG A 150 -6.63 -11.13 17.25
C ARG A 150 -5.34 -11.86 17.61
N ASN A 151 -4.20 -11.33 17.21
CA ASN A 151 -2.90 -11.99 17.37
C ASN A 151 -2.25 -11.66 18.73
N LEU A 152 -2.67 -10.58 19.39
CA LEU A 152 -2.09 -10.05 20.62
C LEU A 152 -3.16 -9.80 21.70
N PRO A 153 -3.93 -10.84 22.10
CA PRO A 153 -5.07 -10.69 23.02
C PRO A 153 -4.68 -10.21 24.43
N ASN A 154 -3.40 -10.33 24.81
CA ASN A 154 -2.89 -9.89 26.11
C ASN A 154 -2.36 -8.46 26.13
N TYR A 155 -2.36 -7.78 24.98
CA TYR A 155 -1.95 -6.38 24.90
C TYR A 155 -3.14 -5.45 25.21
N ASP A 156 -2.83 -4.31 25.81
CA ASP A 156 -3.80 -3.25 26.05
C ASP A 156 -4.37 -2.70 24.75
N ALA A 157 -5.71 -2.58 24.69
CA ALA A 157 -6.42 -2.16 23.49
C ALA A 157 -6.06 -0.74 23.03
N ALA A 158 -5.75 0.18 23.96
CA ALA A 158 -5.32 1.53 23.62
C ALA A 158 -3.93 1.54 22.96
N SER A 159 -3.02 0.69 23.45
CA SER A 159 -1.71 0.49 22.83
C SER A 159 -1.80 -0.07 21.42
N LEU A 160 -2.66 -1.08 21.17
CA LEU A 160 -2.87 -1.64 19.85
C LEU A 160 -3.50 -0.63 18.88
N LEU A 161 -4.45 0.18 19.38
CA LEU A 161 -5.04 1.26 18.61
C LEU A 161 -3.98 2.29 18.21
N LEU A 162 -3.15 2.75 19.14
CA LEU A 162 -2.07 3.69 18.88
C LEU A 162 -1.07 3.14 17.86
N VAL A 163 -0.68 1.87 17.98
CA VAL A 163 0.21 1.23 16.99
C VAL A 163 -0.42 1.25 15.60
N ALA A 164 -1.70 0.92 15.48
CA ALA A 164 -2.40 0.94 14.20
C ALA A 164 -2.42 2.34 13.59
N GLU A 165 -2.82 3.36 14.37
CA GLU A 165 -2.93 4.74 13.91
C GLU A 165 -1.57 5.36 13.55
N ILE A 166 -0.52 5.11 14.34
CA ILE A 166 0.84 5.58 14.05
C ILE A 166 1.37 4.93 12.77
N SER A 167 1.13 3.63 12.58
CA SER A 167 1.55 2.92 11.38
C SER A 167 0.88 3.46 10.12
N LEU A 168 -0.42 3.75 10.20
CA LEU A 168 -1.15 4.40 9.10
C LEU A 168 -0.69 5.84 8.86
N ALA A 169 -0.45 6.60 9.94
CA ALA A 169 0.06 7.95 9.82
C ALA A 169 1.43 7.97 9.13
N LEU A 170 2.32 7.06 9.48
CA LEU A 170 3.63 6.91 8.82
C LEU A 170 3.45 6.62 7.32
N TRP A 171 2.61 5.64 6.97
CA TRP A 171 2.30 5.29 5.58
C TRP A 171 1.75 6.48 4.80
N ARG A 172 0.69 7.11 5.31
CA ARG A 172 0.05 8.28 4.69
C ARG A 172 1.00 9.46 4.52
N THR A 173 1.72 9.83 5.60
CA THR A 173 2.65 10.96 5.57
C THR A 173 3.76 10.76 4.56
N SER A 174 4.25 9.54 4.41
CA SER A 174 5.28 9.21 3.43
C SER A 174 4.78 9.42 1.99
N TRP A 175 3.56 8.99 1.68
CA TRP A 175 2.95 9.21 0.37
C TRP A 175 2.61 10.68 0.11
N MET A 176 2.12 11.41 1.12
CA MET A 176 1.86 12.84 1.02
C MET A 176 3.16 13.60 0.72
N ARG A 177 4.21 13.35 1.50
CA ARG A 177 5.52 14.00 1.30
C ARG A 177 6.13 13.67 -0.04
N TRP A 178 6.05 12.41 -0.47
CA TRP A 178 6.51 12.02 -1.80
C TRP A 178 5.72 12.73 -2.92
N GLY A 179 4.42 12.89 -2.75
CA GLY A 179 3.56 13.63 -3.70
C GLY A 179 3.96 15.11 -3.81
N GLU A 180 4.25 15.77 -2.69
CA GLU A 180 4.77 17.16 -2.65
C GLU A 180 6.09 17.29 -3.42
N LEU A 181 7.07 16.43 -3.12
CA LEU A 181 8.37 16.40 -3.81
C LEU A 181 8.21 16.14 -5.31
N SER A 182 7.29 15.26 -5.69
CA SER A 182 7.01 14.98 -7.10
C SER A 182 6.36 16.18 -7.82
N ALA A 183 5.57 16.98 -7.11
CA ALA A 183 4.99 18.21 -7.66
C ALA A 183 6.03 19.33 -7.84
N GLU A 184 7.12 19.27 -7.08
CA GLU A 184 8.28 20.17 -7.18
C GLU A 184 9.35 19.63 -8.18
N ASP A 185 9.01 18.63 -9.00
CA ASP A 185 9.92 17.94 -9.93
C ASP A 185 11.14 17.27 -9.27
N VAL A 186 11.10 17.01 -7.96
CA VAL A 186 12.14 16.28 -7.26
C VAL A 186 12.03 14.79 -7.59
N ILE A 187 13.09 14.24 -8.18
CA ILE A 187 13.16 12.81 -8.55
C ILE A 187 13.67 12.02 -7.34
N VAL A 188 12.75 11.37 -6.63
CA VAL A 188 13.05 10.51 -5.48
C VAL A 188 12.13 9.29 -5.50
N GLU A 189 12.67 8.13 -5.11
CA GLU A 189 11.85 6.92 -4.99
C GLU A 189 10.98 6.98 -3.71
N PRO A 190 9.71 6.50 -3.76
CA PRO A 190 8.80 6.52 -2.60
C PRO A 190 9.41 5.89 -1.35
N ILE A 191 10.20 4.81 -1.52
CA ILE A 191 10.86 4.11 -0.41
C ILE A 191 11.88 4.96 0.35
N VAL A 192 12.56 5.87 -0.34
CA VAL A 192 13.51 6.80 0.31
C VAL A 192 12.77 7.74 1.26
N VAL A 193 11.67 8.32 0.78
CA VAL A 193 10.82 9.22 1.59
C VAL A 193 10.20 8.48 2.78
N PHE A 194 9.77 7.22 2.57
CA PHE A 194 9.26 6.39 3.66
C PHE A 194 10.32 6.17 4.75
N ARG A 195 11.55 5.84 4.38
CA ARG A 195 12.66 5.64 5.32
C ARG A 195 13.02 6.93 6.08
N GLU A 196 12.94 8.08 5.44
CA GLU A 196 13.14 9.38 6.09
C GLU A 196 12.04 9.68 7.11
N CYS A 197 10.76 9.46 6.75
CA CYS A 197 9.63 9.61 7.67
C CYS A 197 9.74 8.64 8.85
N ARG A 198 10.13 7.38 8.59
CA ARG A 198 10.37 6.38 9.63
C ARG A 198 11.48 6.80 10.58
N ALA A 199 12.62 7.24 10.08
CA ALA A 199 13.73 7.72 10.91
C ALA A 199 13.31 8.91 11.78
N THR A 200 12.49 9.81 11.25
CA THR A 200 11.91 10.93 12.00
C THR A 200 11.01 10.43 13.14
N LEU A 201 10.12 9.47 12.86
CA LEU A 201 9.27 8.85 13.88
C LEU A 201 10.09 8.16 14.97
N ASP A 202 11.10 7.38 14.59
CA ASP A 202 12.00 6.69 15.51
C ASP A 202 12.72 7.69 16.42
N GLY A 203 13.16 8.84 15.87
CA GLY A 203 13.75 9.93 16.63
C GLY A 203 12.78 10.56 17.64
N MET A 204 11.50 10.76 17.27
CA MET A 204 10.47 11.29 18.16
C MET A 204 10.17 10.32 19.32
N LEU A 205 10.16 9.01 19.07
CA LEU A 205 9.89 7.98 20.07
C LEU A 205 11.11 7.72 20.98
N GLY A 206 12.33 7.82 20.44
CA GLY A 206 13.57 7.62 21.18
C GLY A 206 14.02 8.83 22.02
N GLY A 207 13.47 10.02 21.77
CA GLY A 207 13.85 11.27 22.45
C GLY A 207 13.23 11.49 23.84
N THR A 208 12.52 10.52 24.42
CA THR A 208 11.83 10.63 25.72
C THR A 208 12.60 10.01 26.90
N THR A 209 13.93 9.89 26.80
CA THR A 209 14.78 9.53 27.96
C THR A 209 15.73 10.67 28.29
N SER A 210 15.22 11.68 28.98
CA SER A 210 16.00 12.64 29.77
C SER A 210 15.26 12.96 31.04
#